data_21e3706d6c6e2f01dce1f952913c5ae0
#
_entry.id   21e3706d6c6e2f01dce1f952913c5ae0
#
_cell.length_a   1.000
_cell.length_b   1.000
_cell.length_c   1.000
_cell.angle_alpha   90.00
_cell.angle_beta   90.00
_cell.angle_gamma   90.00
#
_symmetry.space_group_name_H-M   'P 1'
#
loop_
_entity.id
_entity.type
_entity.pdbx_description
1 polymer ?
#
loop_
_entity_poly.entity_id
_entity_poly.type
_entity_poly.pdbx_seq_one_letter_code
_entity_poly.pdbx_strand_id
1 'polypeptide(L)'
;LQPQATIQGILEVIYRLEGFLKEISGLDRFTLQPRAGSAAIYANVSMIRAYHEKNGEGDQRDEVITTIFSHPSNAACAKTAGYKVITLYPDEDGYPDLGALEAAVSERTAALLITNPEDTGIFNPKIEQFVNLVHSAGGLCSYDQANANGILGITRAKEAGFDLCHF
;
A
#
# COMPACT_ATOMS: atom_id res chain seq x y z
N LEU A 1 -3.06 -28.25 20.36
CA LEU A 1 -2.69 -26.88 20.76
C LEU A 1 -1.65 -26.95 21.90
N GLN A 2 -0.61 -26.14 21.81
CA GLN A 2 0.41 -26.05 22.87
C GLN A 2 -0.14 -25.31 24.10
N PRO A 3 0.24 -25.68 25.32
CA PRO A 3 -0.13 -24.92 26.51
C PRO A 3 0.36 -23.47 26.41
N GLN A 4 -0.45 -22.52 26.82
CA GLN A 4 -0.15 -21.10 26.74
C GLN A 4 1.19 -20.71 27.40
N ALA A 5 1.52 -21.33 28.52
CA ALA A 5 2.78 -21.08 29.22
C ALA A 5 4.02 -21.44 28.40
N THR A 6 3.93 -22.34 27.42
CA THR A 6 5.08 -22.79 26.61
C THR A 6 5.34 -21.94 25.38
N ILE A 7 4.44 -21.02 25.05
CA ILE A 7 4.51 -20.19 23.82
C ILE A 7 4.76 -18.71 24.13
N GLN A 8 4.97 -18.32 25.39
CA GLN A 8 5.10 -16.91 25.80
C GLN A 8 6.26 -16.21 25.08
N GLY A 9 7.41 -16.86 24.92
CA GLY A 9 8.55 -16.26 24.20
C GLY A 9 8.25 -15.95 22.73
N ILE A 10 7.51 -16.83 22.05
CA ILE A 10 7.08 -16.61 20.65
C ILE A 10 6.10 -15.43 20.58
N LEU A 11 5.14 -15.36 21.50
CA LEU A 11 4.18 -14.27 21.57
C LEU A 11 4.87 -12.92 21.86
N GLU A 12 5.88 -12.92 22.73
CA GLU A 12 6.67 -11.71 23.01
C GLU A 12 7.45 -11.23 21.78
N VAL A 13 8.06 -12.16 21.01
CA VAL A 13 8.75 -11.82 19.75
C VAL A 13 7.79 -11.16 18.77
N ILE A 14 6.61 -11.74 18.57
CA ILE A 14 5.57 -11.21 17.67
C ILE A 14 5.11 -9.83 18.15
N TYR A 15 4.85 -9.67 19.43
CA TYR A 15 4.42 -8.40 20.03
C TYR A 15 5.47 -7.28 19.85
N ARG A 16 6.74 -7.60 20.10
CA ARG A 16 7.85 -6.63 19.93
C ARG A 16 8.06 -6.28 18.45
N LEU A 17 7.96 -7.27 17.55
CA LEU A 17 8.07 -7.02 16.12
C LEU A 17 6.95 -6.10 15.62
N GLU A 18 5.71 -6.29 16.06
CA GLU A 18 4.62 -5.35 15.78
C GLU A 18 4.99 -3.93 16.24
N GLY A 19 5.57 -3.79 17.44
CA GLY A 19 6.05 -2.50 17.97
C GLY A 19 7.10 -1.85 17.07
N PHE A 20 8.08 -2.62 16.60
CA PHE A 20 9.12 -2.11 15.69
C PHE A 20 8.54 -1.67 14.34
N LEU A 21 7.62 -2.44 13.77
CA LEU A 21 6.97 -2.09 12.50
C LEU A 21 6.13 -0.82 12.61
N LYS A 22 5.45 -0.61 13.74
CA LYS A 22 4.75 0.66 14.04
C LYS A 22 5.72 1.84 14.07
N GLU A 23 6.86 1.69 14.75
CA GLU A 23 7.86 2.75 14.83
C GLU A 23 8.46 3.07 13.45
N ILE A 24 8.79 2.04 12.66
CA ILE A 24 9.40 2.20 11.33
C ILE A 24 8.43 2.86 10.35
N SER A 25 7.15 2.48 10.37
CA SER A 25 6.15 2.96 9.42
C SER A 25 5.40 4.22 9.87
N GLY A 26 5.31 4.43 11.19
CA GLY A 26 4.43 5.41 11.82
C GLY A 26 2.95 5.00 11.86
N LEU A 27 2.56 3.84 11.28
CA LEU A 27 1.18 3.34 11.29
C LEU A 27 0.82 2.69 12.62
N ASP A 28 -0.48 2.68 12.95
CA ASP A 28 -0.96 2.35 14.29
C ASP A 28 -1.05 0.85 14.59
N ARG A 29 -1.19 0.01 13.54
CA ARG A 29 -1.42 -1.43 13.68
C ARG A 29 -0.69 -2.23 12.61
N PHE A 30 -0.21 -3.41 13.01
CA PHE A 30 0.38 -4.39 12.12
C PHE A 30 -0.17 -5.79 12.37
N THR A 31 -0.23 -6.59 11.32
CA THR A 31 -0.48 -8.02 11.39
C THR A 31 0.69 -8.78 10.74
N LEU A 32 1.07 -9.90 11.34
CA LEU A 32 2.10 -10.80 10.81
C LEU A 32 1.49 -12.08 10.21
N GLN A 33 0.19 -12.05 9.86
CA GLN A 33 -0.53 -13.18 9.27
C GLN A 33 -0.20 -13.42 7.79
N PRO A 34 -0.04 -12.39 6.94
CA PRO A 34 0.36 -12.62 5.55
C PRO A 34 1.70 -13.34 5.46
N ARG A 35 1.80 -14.36 4.58
CA ARG A 35 2.99 -15.21 4.46
C ARG A 35 4.00 -14.70 3.43
N ALA A 36 3.63 -13.73 2.62
CA ALA A 36 4.47 -13.16 1.56
C ALA A 36 3.95 -11.76 1.18
N GLY A 37 4.75 -10.97 0.46
CA GLY A 37 4.38 -9.63 0.00
C GLY A 37 3.07 -9.62 -0.78
N SER A 38 2.89 -10.53 -1.74
CA SER A 38 1.62 -10.62 -2.50
C SER A 38 0.41 -10.94 -1.62
N ALA A 39 0.57 -11.75 -0.57
CA ALA A 39 -0.50 -12.00 0.40
C ALA A 39 -0.80 -10.76 1.25
N ALA A 40 0.21 -9.95 1.57
CA ALA A 40 0.04 -8.68 2.27
C ALA A 40 -0.66 -7.65 1.38
N ILE A 41 -0.27 -7.53 0.10
CA ILE A 41 -0.95 -6.68 -0.87
C ILE A 41 -2.43 -7.08 -0.99
N TYR A 42 -2.73 -8.39 -1.12
CA TYR A 42 -4.10 -8.86 -1.21
C TYR A 42 -4.91 -8.55 0.05
N ALA A 43 -4.29 -8.67 1.23
CA ALA A 43 -4.92 -8.27 2.49
C ALA A 43 -5.24 -6.76 2.52
N ASN A 44 -4.29 -5.92 2.10
CA ASN A 44 -4.51 -4.47 2.00
C ASN A 44 -5.65 -4.15 1.03
N VAL A 45 -5.66 -4.74 -0.16
CA VAL A 45 -6.72 -4.55 -1.17
C VAL A 45 -8.08 -5.00 -0.63
N SER A 46 -8.12 -6.10 0.11
CA SER A 46 -9.35 -6.61 0.74
C SER A 46 -9.88 -5.65 1.82
N MET A 47 -8.97 -5.05 2.61
CA MET A 47 -9.34 -4.02 3.59
C MET A 47 -9.87 -2.75 2.92
N ILE A 48 -9.24 -2.31 1.81
CA ILE A 48 -9.71 -1.18 1.00
C ILE A 48 -11.13 -1.44 0.48
N ARG A 49 -11.39 -2.63 -0.05
CA ARG A 49 -12.73 -3.01 -0.50
C ARG A 49 -13.74 -2.95 0.63
N ALA A 50 -13.44 -3.59 1.76
CA ALA A 50 -14.34 -3.60 2.92
C ALA A 50 -14.59 -2.20 3.47
N TYR A 51 -13.59 -1.30 3.39
CA TYR A 51 -13.75 0.10 3.79
C TYR A 51 -14.78 0.82 2.91
N HIS A 52 -14.65 0.73 1.58
CA HIS A 52 -15.59 1.38 0.65
C HIS A 52 -16.99 0.75 0.71
N GLU A 53 -17.10 -0.57 0.84
CA GLU A 53 -18.38 -1.25 1.05
C GLU A 53 -19.07 -0.77 2.32
N LYS A 54 -18.33 -0.65 3.43
CA LYS A 54 -18.85 -0.14 4.71
C LYS A 54 -19.37 1.30 4.61
N ASN A 55 -18.74 2.11 3.76
CA ASN A 55 -19.13 3.50 3.52
C ASN A 55 -20.24 3.65 2.47
N GLY A 56 -20.75 2.55 1.90
CA GLY A 56 -21.76 2.55 0.86
C GLY A 56 -21.26 2.93 -0.54
N GLU A 57 -19.93 2.89 -0.75
CA GLU A 57 -19.26 3.29 -1.99
C GLU A 57 -18.71 2.09 -2.80
N GLY A 58 -18.97 0.86 -2.33
CA GLY A 58 -18.34 -0.36 -2.89
C GLY A 58 -18.60 -0.57 -4.38
N ASP A 59 -19.79 -0.21 -4.88
CA ASP A 59 -20.14 -0.34 -6.29
C ASP A 59 -19.58 0.81 -7.15
N GLN A 60 -19.36 1.99 -6.55
CA GLN A 60 -18.85 3.17 -7.24
C GLN A 60 -17.33 3.11 -7.39
N ARG A 61 -16.62 2.73 -6.33
CA ARG A 61 -15.15 2.72 -6.28
C ARG A 61 -14.60 1.39 -6.75
N ASP A 62 -14.50 1.24 -8.07
CA ASP A 62 -14.12 -0.01 -8.75
C ASP A 62 -12.76 0.06 -9.46
N GLU A 63 -12.03 1.16 -9.33
CA GLU A 63 -10.74 1.38 -9.98
C GLU A 63 -9.59 1.45 -8.97
N VAL A 64 -8.49 0.76 -9.27
CA VAL A 64 -7.22 0.83 -8.55
C VAL A 64 -6.14 1.31 -9.51
N ILE A 65 -5.36 2.29 -9.06
CA ILE A 65 -4.27 2.87 -9.82
C ILE A 65 -2.94 2.30 -9.30
N THR A 66 -2.02 1.98 -10.20
CA THR A 66 -0.64 1.58 -9.88
C THR A 66 0.32 2.08 -10.97
N THR A 67 1.64 2.03 -10.74
CA THR A 67 2.64 2.37 -11.75
C THR A 67 3.17 1.11 -12.44
N ILE A 68 3.69 1.25 -13.67
CA ILE A 68 4.22 0.11 -14.43
C ILE A 68 5.46 -0.51 -13.77
N PHE A 69 6.22 0.28 -13.01
CA PHE A 69 7.42 -0.16 -12.29
C PHE A 69 7.16 -0.50 -10.82
N SER A 70 5.91 -0.44 -10.36
CA SER A 70 5.50 -1.10 -9.12
C SER A 70 5.51 -2.61 -9.29
N HIS A 71 5.76 -3.34 -8.20
CA HIS A 71 5.78 -4.79 -8.25
C HIS A 71 4.48 -5.34 -8.88
N PRO A 72 4.56 -6.30 -9.82
CA PRO A 72 3.38 -6.82 -10.56
C PRO A 72 2.24 -7.34 -9.67
N SER A 73 2.55 -7.76 -8.44
CA SER A 73 1.54 -8.20 -7.47
C SER A 73 0.52 -7.12 -7.13
N ASN A 74 0.88 -5.82 -7.21
CA ASN A 74 -0.05 -4.73 -6.96
C ASN A 74 -1.23 -4.79 -7.94
N ALA A 75 -0.94 -4.86 -9.23
CA ALA A 75 -1.97 -5.00 -10.27
C ALA A 75 -2.72 -6.35 -10.18
N ALA A 76 -1.98 -7.45 -9.96
CA ALA A 76 -2.55 -8.79 -9.92
C ALA A 76 -3.52 -8.96 -8.74
N CYS A 77 -3.15 -8.51 -7.53
CA CYS A 77 -4.00 -8.59 -6.35
C CYS A 77 -5.25 -7.70 -6.48
N ALA A 78 -5.11 -6.50 -7.06
CA ALA A 78 -6.25 -5.63 -7.34
C ALA A 78 -7.26 -6.30 -8.29
N LYS A 79 -6.77 -6.90 -9.39
CA LYS A 79 -7.62 -7.68 -10.33
C LYS A 79 -8.28 -8.87 -9.65
N THR A 80 -7.54 -9.61 -8.84
CA THR A 80 -8.08 -10.77 -8.09
C THR A 80 -9.19 -10.35 -7.12
N ALA A 81 -9.07 -9.18 -6.53
CA ALA A 81 -10.11 -8.59 -5.68
C ALA A 81 -11.29 -7.98 -6.48
N GLY A 82 -11.27 -8.02 -7.82
CA GLY A 82 -12.36 -7.57 -8.68
C GLY A 82 -12.29 -6.11 -9.11
N TYR A 83 -11.17 -5.42 -8.87
CA TYR A 83 -10.97 -4.04 -9.34
C TYR A 83 -10.53 -3.98 -10.80
N LYS A 84 -10.89 -2.92 -11.48
CA LYS A 84 -10.25 -2.48 -12.71
C LYS A 84 -8.92 -1.83 -12.35
N VAL A 85 -7.87 -2.15 -13.09
CA VAL A 85 -6.53 -1.61 -12.84
C VAL A 85 -6.16 -0.60 -13.92
N ILE A 86 -5.79 0.59 -13.47
CA ILE A 86 -5.20 1.64 -14.29
C ILE A 86 -3.70 1.64 -14.01
N THR A 87 -2.89 1.43 -15.03
CA THR A 87 -1.44 1.42 -14.92
C THR A 87 -0.87 2.71 -15.48
N LEU A 88 -0.17 3.47 -14.66
CA LEU A 88 0.52 4.68 -15.05
C LEU A 88 1.92 4.34 -15.61
N TYR A 89 2.31 5.05 -16.66
CA TYR A 89 3.65 4.99 -17.22
C TYR A 89 4.48 6.16 -16.71
N PRO A 90 5.82 6.04 -16.70
CA PRO A 90 6.69 7.12 -16.25
C PRO A 90 6.64 8.32 -17.20
N ASP A 91 7.08 9.48 -16.69
CA ASP A 91 7.37 10.67 -17.48
C ASP A 91 8.65 10.49 -18.31
N GLU A 92 9.06 11.54 -19.06
CA GLU A 92 10.24 11.53 -19.92
C GLU A 92 11.55 11.33 -19.15
N ASP A 93 11.57 11.68 -17.86
CA ASP A 93 12.72 11.53 -16.98
C ASP A 93 12.73 10.15 -16.25
N GLY A 94 11.71 9.34 -16.45
CA GLY A 94 11.57 8.01 -15.87
C GLY A 94 10.94 7.98 -14.48
N TYR A 95 10.43 9.10 -13.98
CA TYR A 95 9.71 9.16 -12.70
C TYR A 95 8.22 8.81 -12.88
N PRO A 96 7.54 8.35 -11.81
CA PRO A 96 6.09 8.26 -11.84
C PRO A 96 5.43 9.59 -12.21
N ASP A 97 4.59 9.57 -13.25
CA ASP A 97 4.02 10.79 -13.84
C ASP A 97 2.81 11.28 -13.02
N LEU A 98 2.98 12.45 -12.37
CA LEU A 98 1.90 13.07 -11.59
C LEU A 98 0.75 13.54 -12.50
N GLY A 99 1.04 14.04 -13.69
CA GLY A 99 0.00 14.48 -14.65
C GLY A 99 -0.84 13.30 -15.15
N ALA A 100 -0.22 12.15 -15.37
CA ALA A 100 -0.94 10.92 -15.69
C ALA A 100 -1.84 10.47 -14.53
N LEU A 101 -1.39 10.62 -13.28
CA LEU A 101 -2.21 10.34 -12.11
C LEU A 101 -3.40 11.32 -12.02
N GLU A 102 -3.18 12.62 -12.22
CA GLU A 102 -4.25 13.63 -12.23
C GLU A 102 -5.34 13.30 -13.25
N ALA A 103 -4.94 12.83 -14.44
CA ALA A 103 -5.87 12.44 -15.49
C ALA A 103 -6.63 11.13 -15.17
N ALA A 104 -6.05 10.25 -14.36
CA ALA A 104 -6.61 8.93 -14.03
C ALA A 104 -7.52 8.93 -12.79
N VAL A 105 -7.27 9.84 -11.84
CA VAL A 105 -8.03 9.92 -10.58
C VAL A 105 -9.46 10.41 -10.86
N SER A 106 -10.43 9.71 -10.27
CA SER A 106 -11.85 10.03 -10.40
C SER A 106 -12.63 9.59 -9.15
N GLU A 107 -13.93 9.85 -9.12
CA GLU A 107 -14.83 9.32 -8.07
C GLU A 107 -14.89 7.78 -8.02
N ARG A 108 -14.42 7.11 -9.08
CA ARG A 108 -14.31 5.65 -9.15
C ARG A 108 -13.02 5.12 -8.55
N THR A 109 -12.06 5.97 -8.23
CA THR A 109 -10.78 5.56 -7.65
C THR A 109 -10.99 5.02 -6.24
N ALA A 110 -10.78 3.71 -6.07
CA ALA A 110 -10.78 3.06 -4.77
C ALA A 110 -9.43 3.23 -4.06
N ALA A 111 -8.32 3.07 -4.80
CA ALA A 111 -7.00 3.18 -4.20
C ALA A 111 -5.87 3.43 -5.21
N LEU A 112 -4.74 3.93 -4.67
CA LEU A 112 -3.40 3.84 -5.24
C LEU A 112 -2.64 2.72 -4.54
N LEU A 113 -2.08 1.78 -5.32
CA LEU A 113 -1.11 0.79 -4.86
C LEU A 113 0.23 1.09 -5.51
N ILE A 114 1.23 1.47 -4.77
CA ILE A 114 2.52 1.91 -5.32
C ILE A 114 3.69 1.35 -4.54
N THR A 115 4.69 0.83 -5.26
CA THR A 115 6.00 0.48 -4.73
C THR A 115 6.88 1.71 -4.74
N ASN A 116 7.52 2.06 -3.62
CA ASN A 116 8.45 3.19 -3.57
C ASN A 116 9.58 2.92 -2.54
N PRO A 117 10.85 2.84 -2.95
CA PRO A 117 11.32 2.97 -4.34
C PRO A 117 10.71 1.92 -5.28
N GLU A 118 10.52 2.27 -6.55
CA GLU A 118 10.04 1.34 -7.58
C GLU A 118 11.05 0.20 -7.83
N ASP A 119 10.64 -0.85 -8.53
CA ASP A 119 11.50 -2.01 -8.83
C ASP A 119 12.73 -1.62 -9.68
N THR A 120 12.70 -0.48 -10.34
CA THR A 120 13.84 0.14 -11.03
C THR A 120 14.83 0.80 -10.08
N GLY A 121 14.50 0.95 -8.78
CA GLY A 121 15.30 1.64 -7.77
C GLY A 121 15.03 3.14 -7.69
N ILE A 122 14.10 3.68 -8.48
CA ILE A 122 13.75 5.11 -8.49
C ILE A 122 12.82 5.39 -7.31
N PHE A 123 13.23 6.35 -6.45
CA PHE A 123 12.36 6.90 -5.41
C PHE A 123 11.55 8.06 -5.99
N ASN A 124 10.23 8.00 -5.83
CA ASN A 124 9.34 9.09 -6.24
C ASN A 124 9.38 10.25 -5.22
N PRO A 125 10.03 11.37 -5.55
CA PRO A 125 10.11 12.52 -4.63
C PRO A 125 8.78 13.27 -4.47
N LYS A 126 7.79 13.00 -5.35
CA LYS A 126 6.46 13.62 -5.31
C LYS A 126 5.42 12.70 -4.64
N ILE A 127 5.86 11.69 -3.88
CA ILE A 127 4.96 10.66 -3.34
C ILE A 127 3.81 11.24 -2.48
N GLU A 128 4.08 12.29 -1.70
CA GLU A 128 3.04 12.97 -0.92
C GLU A 128 1.98 13.63 -1.81
N GLN A 129 2.38 14.16 -2.98
CA GLN A 129 1.43 14.75 -3.93
C GLN A 129 0.54 13.66 -4.54
N PHE A 130 1.10 12.50 -4.84
CA PHE A 130 0.35 11.32 -5.29
C PHE A 130 -0.71 10.92 -4.26
N VAL A 131 -0.32 10.78 -3.01
CA VAL A 131 -1.21 10.41 -1.91
C VAL A 131 -2.33 11.45 -1.73
N ASN A 132 -1.96 12.73 -1.65
CA ASN A 132 -2.91 13.82 -1.46
C ASN A 132 -3.94 13.91 -2.59
N LEU A 133 -3.52 13.67 -3.83
CA LEU A 133 -4.40 13.68 -4.99
C LEU A 133 -5.45 12.56 -4.91
N VAL A 134 -5.03 11.33 -4.57
CA VAL A 134 -5.93 10.20 -4.42
C VAL A 134 -6.88 10.39 -3.23
N HIS A 135 -6.37 10.90 -2.10
CA HIS A 135 -7.21 11.24 -0.95
C HIS A 135 -8.25 12.32 -1.27
N SER A 136 -7.90 13.33 -2.07
CA SER A 136 -8.85 14.38 -2.45
C SER A 136 -10.05 13.85 -3.23
N ALA A 137 -9.88 12.72 -3.93
CA ALA A 137 -10.95 12.01 -4.62
C ALA A 137 -11.65 10.96 -3.72
N GLY A 138 -11.22 10.79 -2.46
CA GLY A 138 -11.77 9.83 -1.50
C GLY A 138 -11.23 8.41 -1.62
N GLY A 139 -10.19 8.19 -2.42
CA GLY A 139 -9.47 6.91 -2.49
C GLY A 139 -8.51 6.71 -1.32
N LEU A 140 -8.04 5.49 -1.12
CA LEU A 140 -7.03 5.12 -0.12
C LEU A 140 -5.67 4.85 -0.78
N CYS A 141 -4.60 4.90 0.01
CA CYS A 141 -3.24 4.68 -0.48
C CYS A 141 -2.55 3.55 0.27
N SER A 142 -2.06 2.55 -0.46
CA SER A 142 -1.29 1.42 0.06
C SER A 142 0.15 1.47 -0.44
N TYR A 143 1.08 1.52 0.51
CA TYR A 143 2.51 1.58 0.26
C TYR A 143 3.11 0.18 0.22
N ASP A 144 3.59 -0.22 -0.93
CA ASP A 144 4.45 -1.39 -1.06
C ASP A 144 5.89 -0.98 -0.70
N GLN A 145 6.33 -1.43 0.47
CA GLN A 145 7.65 -1.13 1.02
C GLN A 145 8.61 -2.35 0.98
N ALA A 146 8.37 -3.31 0.11
CA ALA A 146 9.29 -4.43 -0.07
C ALA A 146 10.71 -3.96 -0.44
N ASN A 147 10.84 -2.82 -1.13
CA ASN A 147 12.12 -2.18 -1.48
C ASN A 147 12.61 -1.17 -0.43
N ALA A 148 12.01 -1.12 0.76
CA ALA A 148 12.28 -0.08 1.76
C ALA A 148 13.63 -0.20 2.48
N ASN A 149 14.40 -1.27 2.29
CA ASN A 149 15.67 -1.49 3.00
C ASN A 149 16.63 -0.28 2.92
N GLY A 150 16.63 0.43 1.78
CA GLY A 150 17.48 1.61 1.57
C GLY A 150 16.97 2.89 2.24
N ILE A 151 15.73 2.93 2.69
CA ILE A 151 15.08 4.14 3.22
C ILE A 151 14.50 3.98 4.64
N LEU A 152 14.66 2.81 5.27
CA LEU A 152 14.23 2.57 6.65
C LEU A 152 14.91 3.56 7.61
N GLY A 153 14.13 4.21 8.43
CA GLY A 153 14.59 5.24 9.37
C GLY A 153 14.81 6.63 8.74
N ILE A 154 14.64 6.77 7.42
CA ILE A 154 14.74 8.06 6.70
C ILE A 154 13.34 8.59 6.39
N THR A 155 12.43 7.75 5.92
CA THR A 155 11.04 8.08 5.62
C THR A 155 10.09 7.12 6.33
N ARG A 156 8.84 7.56 6.55
CA ARG A 156 7.78 6.73 7.12
C ARG A 156 6.53 6.77 6.26
N ALA A 157 5.84 5.65 6.13
CA ALA A 157 4.61 5.57 5.37
C ALA A 157 3.55 6.58 5.84
N LYS A 158 3.37 6.71 7.15
CA LYS A 158 2.42 7.66 7.75
C LYS A 158 2.75 9.12 7.44
N GLU A 159 4.03 9.49 7.46
CA GLU A 159 4.49 10.86 7.14
C GLU A 159 4.23 11.21 5.68
N ALA A 160 4.33 10.24 4.77
CA ALA A 160 3.96 10.40 3.37
C ALA A 160 2.44 10.32 3.13
N GLY A 161 1.64 10.11 4.18
CA GLY A 161 0.17 10.13 4.14
C GLY A 161 -0.49 8.78 3.83
N PHE A 162 0.24 7.68 3.73
CA PHE A 162 -0.33 6.37 3.41
C PHE A 162 -1.24 5.82 4.51
N ASP A 163 -2.33 5.17 4.10
CA ASP A 163 -3.31 4.51 4.97
C ASP A 163 -2.86 3.10 5.34
N LEU A 164 -2.21 2.41 4.42
CA LEU A 164 -1.73 1.04 4.57
C LEU A 164 -0.29 0.91 4.05
N CYS A 165 0.44 -0.04 4.60
CA CYS A 165 1.73 -0.45 4.03
C CYS A 165 1.97 -1.94 4.24
N HIS A 166 2.96 -2.48 3.54
CA HIS A 166 3.58 -3.78 3.86
C HIS A 166 5.09 -3.74 3.58
N PHE A 167 5.83 -4.59 4.29
CA PHE A 167 7.26 -4.81 4.14
C PHE A 167 7.53 -6.21 3.61
#